data_9fcfea4531e5fe2d87ff9ff19b6cceaa
#
_entry.id   9fcfea4531e5fe2d87ff9ff19b6cceaa
#
_cell.length_a   1.000
_cell.length_b   1.000
_cell.length_c   1.000
_cell.angle_alpha   90.00
_cell.angle_beta   90.00
_cell.angle_gamma   90.00
#
_symmetry.space_group_name_H-M   'P 1'
#
loop_
_entity.id
_entity.type
_entity.pdbx_description
1 polymer ?
#
loop_
_entity_poly.entity_id
_entity_poly.type
_entity_poly.pdbx_seq_one_letter_code
_entity_poly.pdbx_strand_id
1 'polypeptide(L)'
;MRTGQHTRGRYHRLRTEAGTSLTELMFATAAGFVVLGATLQALSYFQQQFMKQQHEVAQQQDLRLGLEVLEQELRLAGSDSLTTTASDTVEFSANLQGLSTTITVASEIGQTALSVADGRGWDDQKTIVACWAVRCETLALARDGQRRVLTVTQPLTRAIPSGAFVFLLNRVRYYSRRDGQGVLRLLRQVDGGASVLVGDIREVRFSYWDENGQAVTQPSHVKLVVVEVLMSDHGIRAVLEISFRT
;
A
#
# COMPACT_ATOMS: atom_id res chain seq x y z
N MET A 1 98.16 20.49 -37.10
CA MET A 1 96.80 19.89 -37.01
C MET A 1 96.06 20.60 -35.91
N ARG A 2 95.13 21.48 -36.26
CA ARG A 2 94.33 22.28 -35.29
C ARG A 2 92.89 21.85 -35.47
N THR A 3 92.34 21.28 -34.40
CA THR A 3 90.92 20.90 -34.26
C THR A 3 90.09 22.08 -33.79
N GLY A 4 89.18 22.56 -34.58
CA GLY A 4 88.25 23.64 -34.27
C GLY A 4 87.09 23.10 -33.45
N GLN A 5 86.85 23.69 -32.28
CA GLN A 5 85.62 23.46 -31.48
C GLN A 5 84.56 24.45 -31.92
N HIS A 6 83.42 23.89 -32.41
CA HIS A 6 82.18 24.62 -32.67
C HIS A 6 81.37 24.70 -31.39
N THR A 7 81.34 25.88 -30.77
CA THR A 7 80.41 26.20 -29.67
C THR A 7 79.04 26.51 -30.27
N ARG A 8 78.04 25.62 -30.03
CA ARG A 8 76.58 25.84 -30.29
C ARG A 8 76.02 26.76 -29.20
N GLY A 9 75.75 28.01 -29.54
CA GLY A 9 75.01 28.93 -28.72
C GLY A 9 73.57 28.47 -28.54
N ARG A 10 73.16 28.15 -27.31
CA ARG A 10 71.78 27.94 -26.94
C ARG A 10 71.12 29.32 -26.87
N TYR A 11 70.25 29.63 -27.82
CA TYR A 11 69.31 30.76 -27.67
C TYR A 11 68.24 30.38 -26.68
N HIS A 12 68.31 30.86 -25.44
CA HIS A 12 67.18 30.91 -24.49
C HIS A 12 66.15 31.88 -25.09
N ARG A 13 65.04 31.34 -25.64
CA ARG A 13 63.86 32.16 -25.89
C ARG A 13 63.33 32.62 -24.52
N LEU A 14 63.57 33.88 -24.22
CA LEU A 14 62.83 34.56 -23.14
C LEU A 14 61.35 34.56 -23.54
N ARG A 15 60.62 33.78 -22.88
CA ARG A 15 59.12 33.80 -22.95
C ARG A 15 58.72 35.15 -22.33
N THR A 16 58.35 36.09 -23.15
CA THR A 16 57.76 37.36 -22.73
C THR A 16 56.46 37.00 -22.02
N GLU A 17 56.44 37.10 -20.72
CA GLU A 17 55.20 37.05 -19.92
C GLU A 17 54.45 38.34 -20.27
N ALA A 18 53.54 38.23 -21.22
CA ALA A 18 52.57 39.30 -21.51
C ALA A 18 51.59 39.35 -20.32
N GLY A 19 51.73 40.38 -19.50
CA GLY A 19 50.77 40.64 -18.42
C GLY A 19 49.38 40.79 -18.99
N THR A 20 48.41 40.08 -18.42
CA THR A 20 46.99 40.20 -18.79
C THR A 20 46.50 41.60 -18.54
N SER A 21 45.86 42.21 -19.56
CA SER A 21 45.26 43.53 -19.45
C SER A 21 44.08 43.49 -18.46
N LEU A 22 43.90 44.53 -17.68
CA LEU A 22 42.78 44.66 -16.72
C LEU A 22 41.41 44.48 -17.42
N THR A 23 41.32 44.93 -18.68
CA THR A 23 40.12 44.73 -19.50
C THR A 23 39.90 43.25 -19.86
N GLU A 24 40.95 42.49 -20.14
CA GLU A 24 40.87 41.05 -20.44
C GLU A 24 40.40 40.26 -19.22
N LEU A 25 40.88 40.65 -18.02
CA LEU A 25 40.40 40.07 -16.75
C LEU A 25 38.90 40.36 -16.51
N MET A 26 38.45 41.60 -16.80
CA MET A 26 37.04 41.98 -16.69
C MET A 26 36.16 41.18 -17.66
N PHE A 27 36.58 41.00 -18.89
CA PHE A 27 35.83 40.18 -19.86
C PHE A 27 35.81 38.70 -19.46
N ALA A 28 36.92 38.15 -19.00
CA ALA A 28 37.00 36.77 -18.55
C ALA A 28 36.09 36.50 -17.34
N THR A 29 36.08 37.43 -16.38
CA THR A 29 35.17 37.31 -15.19
C THR A 29 33.71 37.47 -15.59
N ALA A 30 33.33 38.40 -16.47
CA ALA A 30 31.99 38.57 -16.98
C ALA A 30 31.50 37.30 -17.71
N ALA A 31 32.33 36.77 -18.62
CA ALA A 31 32.05 35.52 -19.32
C ALA A 31 31.90 34.34 -18.34
N GLY A 32 32.75 34.27 -17.32
CA GLY A 32 32.67 33.28 -16.26
C GLY A 32 31.34 33.31 -15.49
N PHE A 33 30.86 34.52 -15.16
CA PHE A 33 29.55 34.69 -14.50
C PHE A 33 28.37 34.27 -15.39
N VAL A 34 28.41 34.55 -16.67
CA VAL A 34 27.38 34.12 -17.63
C VAL A 34 27.33 32.57 -17.71
N VAL A 35 28.49 31.94 -17.85
CA VAL A 35 28.58 30.47 -17.90
C VAL A 35 28.11 29.86 -16.59
N LEU A 36 28.52 30.38 -15.45
CA LEU A 36 28.09 29.93 -14.12
C LEU A 36 26.57 30.06 -13.96
N GLY A 37 26.00 31.21 -14.33
CA GLY A 37 24.58 31.46 -14.32
C GLY A 37 23.79 30.48 -15.17
N ALA A 38 24.23 30.23 -16.40
CA ALA A 38 23.62 29.26 -17.30
C ALA A 38 23.70 27.81 -16.74
N THR A 39 24.83 27.45 -16.12
CA THR A 39 25.02 26.12 -15.52
C THR A 39 24.10 25.92 -14.32
N LEU A 40 23.98 26.93 -13.44
CA LEU A 40 23.07 26.85 -12.28
C LEU A 40 21.61 26.78 -12.72
N GLN A 41 21.22 27.52 -13.75
CA GLN A 41 19.86 27.46 -14.30
C GLN A 41 19.55 26.09 -14.90
N ALA A 42 20.48 25.53 -15.67
CA ALA A 42 20.36 24.17 -16.21
C ALA A 42 20.23 23.12 -15.09
N LEU A 43 21.08 23.22 -14.06
CA LEU A 43 21.01 22.32 -12.89
C LEU A 43 19.66 22.40 -12.18
N SER A 44 19.16 23.60 -11.95
CA SER A 44 17.83 23.81 -11.32
C SER A 44 16.71 23.21 -12.17
N TYR A 45 16.79 23.34 -13.50
CA TYR A 45 15.82 22.74 -14.41
C TYR A 45 15.87 21.20 -14.35
N PHE A 46 17.04 20.59 -14.37
CA PHE A 46 17.19 19.14 -14.24
C PHE A 46 16.69 18.63 -12.89
N GLN A 47 16.97 19.35 -11.79
CA GLN A 47 16.46 18.97 -10.48
C GLN A 47 14.93 18.97 -10.43
N GLN A 48 14.27 19.99 -11.00
CA GLN A 48 12.81 20.04 -11.07
C GLN A 48 12.23 18.90 -11.91
N GLN A 49 12.82 18.58 -13.04
CA GLN A 49 12.39 17.45 -13.89
C GLN A 49 12.57 16.11 -13.15
N PHE A 50 13.70 15.94 -12.48
CA PHE A 50 13.98 14.71 -11.73
C PHE A 50 12.98 14.51 -10.57
N MET A 51 12.66 15.58 -9.84
CA MET A 51 11.66 15.51 -8.76
C MET A 51 10.27 15.16 -9.29
N LYS A 52 9.86 15.69 -10.45
CA LYS A 52 8.59 15.32 -11.10
C LYS A 52 8.56 13.83 -11.46
N GLN A 53 9.63 13.35 -12.11
CA GLN A 53 9.71 11.92 -12.49
C GLN A 53 9.69 11.00 -11.28
N GLN A 54 10.41 11.37 -10.21
CA GLN A 54 10.36 10.58 -8.96
C GLN A 54 8.96 10.53 -8.36
N HIS A 55 8.24 11.65 -8.38
CA HIS A 55 6.87 11.70 -7.88
C HIS A 55 5.93 10.80 -8.70
N GLU A 56 6.02 10.84 -10.03
CA GLU A 56 5.24 9.97 -10.92
C GLU A 56 5.51 8.48 -10.68
N VAL A 57 6.79 8.10 -10.55
CA VAL A 57 7.17 6.71 -10.26
C VAL A 57 6.66 6.27 -8.89
N ALA A 58 6.78 7.13 -7.87
CA ALA A 58 6.27 6.83 -6.54
C ALA A 58 4.73 6.61 -6.55
N GLN A 59 3.98 7.48 -7.23
CA GLN A 59 2.52 7.32 -7.36
C GLN A 59 2.13 6.01 -8.07
N GLN A 60 2.85 5.62 -9.13
CA GLN A 60 2.60 4.34 -9.81
C GLN A 60 2.89 3.14 -8.91
N GLN A 61 3.96 3.21 -8.13
CA GLN A 61 4.30 2.17 -7.16
C GLN A 61 3.25 2.06 -6.05
N ASP A 62 2.82 3.19 -5.49
CA ASP A 62 1.78 3.22 -4.45
C ASP A 62 0.46 2.66 -4.97
N LEU A 63 0.06 3.02 -6.20
CA LEU A 63 -1.13 2.47 -6.85
C LEU A 63 -1.03 0.96 -7.00
N ARG A 64 0.09 0.46 -7.52
CA ARG A 64 0.31 -0.97 -7.73
C ARG A 64 0.27 -1.74 -6.41
N LEU A 65 1.03 -1.28 -5.41
CA LEU A 65 1.08 -1.91 -4.09
C LEU A 65 -0.29 -1.87 -3.40
N GLY A 66 -1.00 -0.74 -3.50
CA GLY A 66 -2.35 -0.60 -2.94
C GLY A 66 -3.33 -1.58 -3.57
N LEU A 67 -3.34 -1.72 -4.89
CA LEU A 67 -4.19 -2.67 -5.59
C LEU A 67 -3.81 -4.13 -5.28
N GLU A 68 -2.53 -4.44 -5.13
CA GLU A 68 -2.06 -5.78 -4.75
C GLU A 68 -2.54 -6.17 -3.35
N VAL A 69 -2.47 -5.25 -2.37
CA VAL A 69 -3.03 -5.48 -1.02
C VAL A 69 -4.53 -5.73 -1.08
N LEU A 70 -5.27 -4.91 -1.82
CA LEU A 70 -6.71 -5.07 -1.99
C LEU A 70 -7.05 -6.43 -2.64
N GLU A 71 -6.31 -6.84 -3.67
CA GLU A 71 -6.50 -8.13 -4.32
C GLU A 71 -6.28 -9.29 -3.35
N GLN A 72 -5.17 -9.28 -2.63
CA GLN A 72 -4.84 -10.34 -1.67
C GLN A 72 -5.90 -10.46 -0.57
N GLU A 73 -6.35 -9.35 -0.01
CA GLU A 73 -7.36 -9.35 1.05
C GLU A 73 -8.74 -9.79 0.55
N LEU A 74 -9.16 -9.37 -0.65
CA LEU A 74 -10.40 -9.85 -1.25
C LEU A 74 -10.35 -11.34 -1.58
N ARG A 75 -9.20 -11.86 -2.04
CA ARG A 75 -9.01 -13.30 -2.28
C ARG A 75 -9.05 -14.12 -0.99
N LEU A 76 -8.55 -13.57 0.13
CA LEU A 76 -8.64 -14.21 1.45
C LEU A 76 -10.08 -14.25 1.96
N ALA A 77 -10.87 -13.23 1.62
CA ALA A 77 -12.25 -13.12 2.04
C ALA A 77 -13.16 -14.19 1.42
N GLY A 78 -13.06 -14.39 0.11
CA GLY A 78 -14.01 -15.18 -0.66
C GLY A 78 -15.35 -14.48 -0.89
N SER A 79 -16.17 -15.00 -1.82
CA SER A 79 -17.44 -14.39 -2.20
C SER A 79 -18.46 -14.27 -1.06
N ASP A 80 -18.52 -15.27 -0.21
CA ASP A 80 -19.54 -15.38 0.84
C ASP A 80 -19.32 -14.42 2.02
N SER A 81 -18.16 -13.77 2.07
CA SER A 81 -17.81 -12.84 3.15
C SER A 81 -18.02 -11.38 2.77
N LEU A 82 -18.44 -11.08 1.54
CA LEU A 82 -18.82 -9.74 1.13
C LEU A 82 -20.07 -9.29 1.87
N THR A 83 -20.04 -8.09 2.43
CA THR A 83 -21.17 -7.52 3.21
C THR A 83 -21.78 -6.30 2.55
N THR A 84 -20.96 -5.51 1.83
CA THR A 84 -21.42 -4.31 1.13
C THR A 84 -20.77 -4.23 -0.25
N THR A 85 -21.62 -3.98 -1.26
CA THR A 85 -21.23 -3.83 -2.66
C THR A 85 -21.80 -2.53 -3.23
N ALA A 86 -21.05 -1.43 -3.07
CA ALA A 86 -21.40 -0.13 -3.64
C ALA A 86 -20.33 0.30 -4.66
N SER A 87 -20.66 1.25 -5.52
CA SER A 87 -19.73 1.70 -6.57
C SER A 87 -18.47 2.42 -6.05
N ASP A 88 -18.52 2.94 -4.83
CA ASP A 88 -17.43 3.66 -4.16
C ASP A 88 -16.89 2.95 -2.92
N THR A 89 -17.45 1.79 -2.58
CA THR A 89 -17.15 1.06 -1.35
C THR A 89 -17.30 -0.44 -1.56
N VAL A 90 -16.34 -1.22 -1.09
CA VAL A 90 -16.47 -2.66 -0.89
C VAL A 90 -16.17 -2.98 0.57
N GLU A 91 -17.00 -3.82 1.19
CA GLU A 91 -16.81 -4.26 2.56
C GLU A 91 -16.97 -5.79 2.66
N PHE A 92 -16.06 -6.39 3.39
CA PHE A 92 -16.00 -7.84 3.56
C PHE A 92 -15.35 -8.20 4.90
N SER A 93 -15.44 -9.48 5.24
CA SER A 93 -14.80 -10.05 6.41
C SER A 93 -13.72 -11.04 6.01
N ALA A 94 -12.53 -10.96 6.63
CA ALA A 94 -11.41 -11.84 6.33
C ALA A 94 -10.55 -12.11 7.57
N ASN A 95 -9.87 -13.25 7.61
CA ASN A 95 -8.84 -13.53 8.61
C ASN A 95 -7.48 -13.01 8.11
N LEU A 96 -7.23 -11.72 8.28
CA LEU A 96 -6.01 -11.07 7.79
C LEU A 96 -4.74 -11.50 8.52
N GLN A 97 -4.87 -11.88 9.78
CA GLN A 97 -3.72 -12.27 10.62
C GLN A 97 -3.41 -13.77 10.54
N GLY A 98 -4.29 -14.56 9.89
CA GLY A 98 -4.15 -16.01 9.81
C GLY A 98 -4.30 -16.71 11.18
N LEU A 99 -4.82 -15.99 12.20
CA LEU A 99 -4.99 -16.54 13.53
C LEU A 99 -6.12 -17.55 13.55
N SER A 100 -5.79 -18.77 13.94
CA SER A 100 -6.74 -19.86 14.11
C SER A 100 -6.32 -20.77 15.25
N THR A 101 -7.30 -21.40 15.89
CA THR A 101 -7.09 -22.36 16.98
C THR A 101 -8.23 -23.37 17.01
N THR A 102 -8.18 -24.34 17.90
CA THR A 102 -9.25 -25.33 18.11
C THR A 102 -9.69 -25.35 19.55
N ILE A 103 -10.98 -25.61 19.78
CA ILE A 103 -11.54 -25.83 21.12
C ILE A 103 -11.03 -27.17 21.67
N THR A 104 -10.37 -27.16 22.81
CA THR A 104 -9.81 -28.38 23.43
C THR A 104 -10.77 -29.07 24.38
N VAL A 105 -11.64 -28.31 25.02
CA VAL A 105 -12.67 -28.83 25.93
C VAL A 105 -14.01 -28.21 25.51
N ALA A 106 -15.06 -29.03 25.41
CA ALA A 106 -16.39 -28.56 25.07
C ALA A 106 -16.82 -27.43 26.02
N SER A 107 -17.44 -26.40 25.45
CA SER A 107 -17.96 -25.25 26.22
C SER A 107 -19.47 -25.27 26.21
N GLU A 108 -20.08 -25.15 27.40
CA GLU A 108 -21.51 -25.22 27.59
C GLU A 108 -22.21 -23.85 27.39
N ILE A 109 -23.49 -23.87 27.14
CA ILE A 109 -24.35 -22.68 27.08
C ILE A 109 -24.17 -21.85 28.36
N GLY A 110 -24.08 -20.55 28.23
CA GLY A 110 -23.90 -19.60 29.34
C GLY A 110 -22.42 -19.36 29.75
N GLN A 111 -21.49 -20.16 29.28
CA GLN A 111 -20.06 -19.91 29.51
C GLN A 111 -19.54 -18.74 28.67
N THR A 112 -18.54 -18.06 29.23
CA THR A 112 -17.81 -16.96 28.52
C THR A 112 -16.34 -17.30 28.27
N ALA A 113 -15.86 -18.43 28.79
CA ALA A 113 -14.48 -18.88 28.62
C ALA A 113 -14.45 -20.10 27.69
N LEU A 114 -13.63 -20.00 26.64
CA LEU A 114 -13.39 -21.06 25.67
C LEU A 114 -12.00 -21.64 25.93
N SER A 115 -11.91 -22.93 26.21
CA SER A 115 -10.64 -23.65 26.31
C SER A 115 -10.08 -23.93 24.90
N VAL A 116 -8.92 -23.39 24.56
CA VAL A 116 -8.35 -23.49 23.21
C VAL A 116 -6.93 -24.08 23.23
N ALA A 117 -6.46 -24.56 22.08
CA ALA A 117 -5.12 -25.10 21.94
C ALA A 117 -4.05 -23.99 22.08
N ASP A 118 -4.25 -22.84 21.46
CA ASP A 118 -3.43 -21.64 21.65
C ASP A 118 -4.30 -20.39 21.44
N GLY A 119 -4.32 -19.51 22.43
CA GLY A 119 -5.03 -18.23 22.40
C GLY A 119 -4.08 -17.01 22.44
N ARG A 120 -2.77 -17.19 22.28
CA ARG A 120 -1.81 -16.08 22.28
C ARG A 120 -1.89 -15.28 21.00
N GLY A 121 -1.69 -13.95 21.09
CA GLY A 121 -1.72 -13.04 19.95
C GLY A 121 -3.13 -12.67 19.47
N TRP A 122 -4.17 -13.01 20.25
CA TRP A 122 -5.53 -12.60 19.99
C TRP A 122 -5.85 -11.36 20.83
N ASP A 123 -5.97 -10.22 20.19
CA ASP A 123 -6.25 -8.93 20.85
C ASP A 123 -7.71 -8.87 21.32
N ASP A 124 -7.97 -8.05 22.33
CA ASP A 124 -9.32 -7.76 22.84
C ASP A 124 -10.22 -7.11 21.76
N GLN A 125 -11.53 -7.13 22.00
CA GLN A 125 -12.56 -6.53 21.13
C GLN A 125 -12.60 -7.07 19.69
N LYS A 126 -11.73 -8.04 19.34
CA LYS A 126 -11.76 -8.68 18.03
C LYS A 126 -12.93 -9.64 17.90
N THR A 127 -13.45 -9.72 16.67
CA THR A 127 -14.47 -10.72 16.31
C THR A 127 -13.79 -12.04 16.00
N ILE A 128 -14.35 -13.11 16.56
CA ILE A 128 -13.93 -14.49 16.28
C ILE A 128 -15.13 -15.29 15.78
N VAL A 129 -14.86 -16.32 15.02
CA VAL A 129 -15.87 -17.26 14.54
C VAL A 129 -15.47 -18.66 14.98
N ALA A 130 -16.36 -19.33 15.71
CA ALA A 130 -16.22 -20.73 16.08
C ALA A 130 -17.11 -21.58 15.18
N CYS A 131 -16.51 -22.51 14.43
CA CYS A 131 -17.21 -23.38 13.48
C CYS A 131 -17.07 -24.85 13.86
N TRP A 132 -18.18 -25.59 13.78
CA TRP A 132 -18.24 -27.04 13.95
C TRP A 132 -19.31 -27.66 13.06
N ALA A 133 -19.01 -28.74 12.42
CA ALA A 133 -19.82 -29.35 11.38
C ALA A 133 -20.20 -28.32 10.30
N VAL A 134 -21.48 -28.01 10.13
CA VAL A 134 -21.99 -27.01 9.17
C VAL A 134 -22.47 -25.73 9.87
N ARG A 135 -22.07 -25.49 11.11
CA ARG A 135 -22.52 -24.34 11.92
C ARG A 135 -21.34 -23.50 12.35
N CYS A 136 -21.56 -22.18 12.37
CA CYS A 136 -20.63 -21.23 12.94
C CYS A 136 -21.36 -20.30 13.92
N GLU A 137 -20.65 -19.86 14.95
CA GLU A 137 -21.10 -18.85 15.92
C GLU A 137 -20.08 -17.70 15.92
N THR A 138 -20.57 -16.48 15.77
CA THR A 138 -19.74 -15.27 15.79
C THR A 138 -19.75 -14.69 17.19
N LEU A 139 -18.56 -14.46 17.74
CA LEU A 139 -18.34 -14.02 19.10
C LEU A 139 -17.37 -12.85 19.11
N ALA A 140 -17.39 -12.02 20.17
CA ALA A 140 -16.41 -10.95 20.37
C ALA A 140 -15.55 -11.24 21.60
N LEU A 141 -14.24 -11.02 21.49
CA LEU A 141 -13.32 -11.18 22.61
C LEU A 141 -13.51 -10.07 23.64
N ALA A 142 -13.58 -10.44 24.91
CA ALA A 142 -13.70 -9.52 26.05
C ALA A 142 -12.34 -8.97 26.52
N ARG A 143 -11.26 -9.69 26.23
CA ARG A 143 -9.89 -9.37 26.61
C ARG A 143 -8.93 -10.14 25.72
N ASP A 144 -7.65 -9.76 25.80
CA ASP A 144 -6.58 -10.47 25.12
C ASP A 144 -6.58 -11.96 25.42
N GLY A 145 -6.33 -12.74 24.38
CA GLY A 145 -6.28 -14.19 24.48
C GLY A 145 -5.13 -14.66 25.37
N GLN A 146 -5.43 -15.61 26.23
CA GLN A 146 -4.46 -16.28 27.08
C GLN A 146 -4.00 -17.60 26.43
N ARG A 147 -2.88 -18.13 26.87
CA ARG A 147 -2.27 -19.32 26.25
C ARG A 147 -3.25 -20.45 25.94
N ARG A 148 -4.24 -20.71 26.79
CA ARG A 148 -5.19 -21.79 26.59
C ARG A 148 -6.65 -21.37 26.76
N VAL A 149 -6.93 -20.06 26.80
CA VAL A 149 -8.27 -19.55 27.05
C VAL A 149 -8.53 -18.32 26.20
N LEU A 150 -9.65 -18.31 25.50
CA LEU A 150 -10.26 -17.11 24.94
C LEU A 150 -11.48 -16.76 25.78
N THR A 151 -11.65 -15.48 26.12
CA THR A 151 -12.81 -15.01 26.90
C THR A 151 -13.66 -14.14 25.98
N VAL A 152 -14.94 -14.47 25.86
CA VAL A 152 -15.90 -13.74 25.03
C VAL A 152 -16.74 -12.77 25.86
N THR A 153 -17.25 -11.72 25.22
CA THR A 153 -18.01 -10.64 25.86
C THR A 153 -19.40 -11.08 26.29
N GLN A 154 -20.01 -12.00 25.56
CA GLN A 154 -21.36 -12.49 25.82
C GLN A 154 -21.32 -13.98 26.10
N PRO A 155 -22.18 -14.48 27.00
CA PRO A 155 -22.35 -15.90 27.23
C PRO A 155 -22.71 -16.64 25.93
N LEU A 156 -22.17 -17.84 25.77
CA LEU A 156 -22.50 -18.69 24.64
C LEU A 156 -24.00 -18.96 24.57
N THR A 157 -24.54 -18.81 23.38
CA THR A 157 -25.97 -19.14 23.12
C THR A 157 -26.15 -20.60 22.79
N ARG A 158 -25.07 -21.30 22.45
CA ARG A 158 -25.02 -22.72 22.09
C ARG A 158 -23.79 -23.38 22.66
N ALA A 159 -23.88 -24.67 22.90
CA ALA A 159 -22.69 -25.45 23.27
C ALA A 159 -21.77 -25.61 22.07
N ILE A 160 -20.47 -25.40 22.28
CA ILE A 160 -19.43 -25.57 21.27
C ILE A 160 -18.66 -26.84 21.61
N PRO A 161 -18.63 -27.84 20.74
CA PRO A 161 -17.94 -29.11 21.02
C PRO A 161 -16.41 -28.96 20.98
N SER A 162 -15.74 -29.88 21.65
CA SER A 162 -14.28 -30.05 21.47
C SER A 162 -13.96 -30.35 19.99
N GLY A 163 -12.85 -29.83 19.49
CA GLY A 163 -12.46 -29.93 18.09
C GLY A 163 -13.06 -28.86 17.17
N ALA A 164 -13.95 -27.99 17.67
CA ALA A 164 -14.45 -26.89 16.91
C ALA A 164 -13.29 -25.95 16.50
N PHE A 165 -13.33 -25.49 15.26
CA PHE A 165 -12.31 -24.58 14.70
C PHE A 165 -12.69 -23.14 14.99
N VAL A 166 -11.73 -22.37 15.52
CA VAL A 166 -11.92 -20.95 15.84
C VAL A 166 -10.93 -20.13 15.06
N PHE A 167 -11.40 -19.07 14.40
CA PHE A 167 -10.54 -18.17 13.66
C PHE A 167 -10.94 -16.71 13.90
N LEU A 168 -9.95 -15.81 13.76
CA LEU A 168 -10.15 -14.38 13.83
C LEU A 168 -10.87 -13.89 12.57
N LEU A 169 -11.77 -12.92 12.73
CA LEU A 169 -12.47 -12.29 11.63
C LEU A 169 -12.32 -10.77 11.71
N ASN A 170 -11.56 -10.20 10.77
CA ASN A 170 -11.45 -8.76 10.64
C ASN A 170 -12.53 -8.23 9.70
N ARG A 171 -13.13 -7.10 10.05
CA ARG A 171 -13.99 -6.34 9.14
C ARG A 171 -13.16 -5.40 8.34
N VAL A 172 -13.15 -5.57 7.02
CA VAL A 172 -12.34 -4.80 6.07
C VAL A 172 -13.25 -3.97 5.20
N ARG A 173 -12.94 -2.70 5.04
CA ARG A 173 -13.66 -1.78 4.18
C ARG A 173 -12.69 -0.98 3.33
N TYR A 174 -12.89 -1.00 2.03
CA TYR A 174 -12.24 -0.10 1.09
C TYR A 174 -13.25 0.90 0.58
N TYR A 175 -12.92 2.18 0.65
CA TYR A 175 -13.81 3.24 0.23
C TYR A 175 -13.05 4.47 -0.22
N SER A 176 -13.68 5.29 -1.06
CA SER A 176 -13.12 6.56 -1.47
C SER A 176 -13.62 7.70 -0.61
N ARG A 177 -12.73 8.63 -0.29
CA ARG A 177 -13.06 9.84 0.47
C ARG A 177 -12.20 11.01 0.03
N ARG A 178 -12.81 12.22 -0.05
CA ARG A 178 -12.07 13.45 -0.22
C ARG A 178 -11.53 13.93 1.13
N ASP A 179 -10.27 14.34 1.13
CA ASP A 179 -9.66 14.97 2.30
C ASP A 179 -10.07 16.45 2.44
N GLY A 180 -9.53 17.14 3.46
CA GLY A 180 -9.81 18.55 3.72
C GLY A 180 -9.32 19.52 2.62
N GLN A 181 -8.49 19.04 1.69
CA GLN A 181 -7.98 19.79 0.54
C GLN A 181 -8.73 19.43 -0.75
N GLY A 182 -9.76 18.58 -0.67
CA GLY A 182 -10.56 18.13 -1.80
C GLY A 182 -9.93 17.01 -2.64
N VAL A 183 -8.76 16.51 -2.25
CA VAL A 183 -8.08 15.40 -2.92
C VAL A 183 -8.80 14.09 -2.60
N LEU A 184 -9.16 13.32 -3.64
CA LEU A 184 -9.78 12.01 -3.47
C LEU A 184 -8.71 10.97 -3.13
N ARG A 185 -9.00 10.14 -2.13
CA ARG A 185 -8.12 9.07 -1.66
C ARG A 185 -8.88 7.76 -1.55
N LEU A 186 -8.23 6.66 -1.89
CA LEU A 186 -8.72 5.33 -1.56
C LEU A 186 -8.21 4.96 -0.16
N LEU A 187 -9.12 4.68 0.74
CA LEU A 187 -8.82 4.31 2.12
C LEU A 187 -9.10 2.83 2.33
N ARG A 188 -8.26 2.23 3.17
CA ARG A 188 -8.43 0.90 3.72
C ARG A 188 -8.73 1.04 5.22
N GLN A 189 -9.79 0.42 5.67
CA GLN A 189 -10.20 0.39 7.07
C GLN A 189 -10.28 -1.05 7.54
N VAL A 190 -9.64 -1.35 8.68
CA VAL A 190 -9.69 -2.67 9.33
C VAL A 190 -10.14 -2.47 10.77
N ASP A 191 -11.23 -3.11 11.16
CA ASP A 191 -11.80 -3.07 12.51
C ASP A 191 -11.96 -1.64 13.08
N GLY A 192 -12.20 -0.66 12.21
CA GLY A 192 -12.36 0.76 12.59
C GLY A 192 -11.12 1.63 12.40
N GLY A 193 -9.91 1.08 12.33
CA GLY A 193 -8.68 1.81 12.00
C GLY A 193 -8.58 2.05 10.50
N ALA A 194 -8.49 3.33 10.06
CA ALA A 194 -8.39 3.68 8.66
C ALA A 194 -7.00 4.21 8.28
N SER A 195 -6.51 3.81 7.11
CA SER A 195 -5.26 4.28 6.51
C SER A 195 -5.49 4.64 5.04
N VAL A 196 -4.69 5.55 4.51
CA VAL A 196 -4.67 5.84 3.08
C VAL A 196 -3.95 4.70 2.37
N LEU A 197 -4.60 4.12 1.38
CA LEU A 197 -4.04 3.07 0.53
C LEU A 197 -3.43 3.66 -0.74
N VAL A 198 -4.18 4.52 -1.43
CA VAL A 198 -3.72 5.24 -2.63
C VAL A 198 -4.16 6.68 -2.53
N GLY A 199 -3.21 7.62 -2.72
CA GLY A 199 -3.47 9.05 -2.76
C GLY A 199 -3.69 9.57 -4.17
N ASP A 200 -4.07 10.84 -4.29
CA ASP A 200 -4.14 11.61 -5.55
C ASP A 200 -4.90 10.91 -6.69
N ILE A 201 -6.04 10.30 -6.36
CA ILE A 201 -6.91 9.67 -7.34
C ILE A 201 -7.99 10.65 -7.81
N ARG A 202 -8.38 10.53 -9.07
CA ARG A 202 -9.48 11.26 -9.67
C ARG A 202 -10.81 10.54 -9.47
N GLU A 203 -10.78 9.21 -9.63
CA GLU A 203 -11.96 8.35 -9.51
C GLU A 203 -11.53 6.96 -9.06
N VAL A 204 -12.37 6.33 -8.24
CA VAL A 204 -12.36 4.88 -8.01
C VAL A 204 -13.75 4.35 -8.19
N ARG A 205 -13.87 3.19 -8.82
CA ARG A 205 -15.14 2.52 -9.05
C ARG A 205 -15.00 1.04 -8.78
N PHE A 206 -15.93 0.51 -8.00
CA PHE A 206 -16.12 -0.92 -7.78
C PHE A 206 -17.33 -1.38 -8.61
N SER A 207 -17.17 -2.48 -9.34
CA SER A 207 -18.23 -3.12 -10.11
C SER A 207 -18.26 -4.60 -9.76
N TYR A 208 -19.45 -5.16 -9.68
CA TYR A 208 -19.72 -6.51 -9.19
C TYR A 208 -20.48 -7.30 -10.21
N TRP A 209 -20.06 -8.53 -10.47
CA TRP A 209 -20.58 -9.36 -11.54
C TRP A 209 -20.86 -10.78 -11.03
N ASP A 210 -21.90 -11.40 -11.53
CA ASP A 210 -22.24 -12.80 -11.26
C ASP A 210 -21.47 -13.75 -12.20
N GLU A 211 -21.79 -15.06 -12.09
CA GLU A 211 -21.19 -16.10 -12.95
C GLU A 211 -21.56 -15.98 -14.44
N ASN A 212 -22.66 -15.28 -14.75
CA ASN A 212 -23.14 -15.06 -16.11
C ASN A 212 -22.61 -13.75 -16.72
N GLY A 213 -21.77 -13.01 -16.00
CA GLY A 213 -21.25 -11.71 -16.43
C GLY A 213 -22.30 -10.61 -16.38
N GLN A 214 -23.31 -10.73 -15.51
CA GLN A 214 -24.30 -9.69 -15.28
C GLN A 214 -23.96 -8.88 -14.03
N ALA A 215 -24.18 -7.57 -14.09
CA ALA A 215 -23.93 -6.69 -12.96
C ALA A 215 -24.91 -6.98 -11.82
N VAL A 216 -24.38 -7.16 -10.61
CA VAL A 216 -25.15 -7.48 -9.42
C VAL A 216 -24.85 -6.51 -8.28
N THR A 217 -25.85 -6.32 -7.40
CA THR A 217 -25.72 -5.49 -6.20
C THR A 217 -25.83 -6.31 -4.92
N GLN A 218 -26.26 -7.57 -5.02
CA GLN A 218 -26.37 -8.46 -3.86
C GLN A 218 -25.05 -9.17 -3.61
N PRO A 219 -24.42 -9.01 -2.44
CA PRO A 219 -23.11 -9.59 -2.12
C PRO A 219 -23.03 -11.11 -2.36
N SER A 220 -24.08 -11.86 -2.04
CA SER A 220 -24.13 -13.32 -2.17
C SER A 220 -24.01 -13.85 -3.61
N HIS A 221 -24.31 -13.02 -4.60
CA HIS A 221 -24.27 -13.39 -6.02
C HIS A 221 -22.98 -12.95 -6.73
N VAL A 222 -22.10 -12.23 -6.02
CA VAL A 222 -20.85 -11.72 -6.61
C VAL A 222 -19.87 -12.86 -6.84
N LYS A 223 -19.41 -12.99 -8.08
CA LYS A 223 -18.35 -13.92 -8.49
C LYS A 223 -17.10 -13.20 -9.01
N LEU A 224 -17.27 -11.95 -9.44
CA LEU A 224 -16.17 -11.11 -9.92
C LEU A 224 -16.33 -9.71 -9.37
N VAL A 225 -15.25 -9.17 -8.82
CA VAL A 225 -15.11 -7.76 -8.45
C VAL A 225 -14.13 -7.11 -9.39
N VAL A 226 -14.55 -6.01 -10.01
CA VAL A 226 -13.69 -5.18 -10.85
C VAL A 226 -13.47 -3.85 -10.16
N VAL A 227 -12.21 -3.49 -9.96
CA VAL A 227 -11.79 -2.24 -9.33
C VAL A 227 -11.10 -1.38 -10.39
N GLU A 228 -11.65 -0.22 -10.69
CA GLU A 228 -11.07 0.75 -11.59
C GLU A 228 -10.58 1.95 -10.78
N VAL A 229 -9.33 2.33 -10.96
CA VAL A 229 -8.74 3.52 -10.35
C VAL A 229 -8.17 4.42 -11.43
N LEU A 230 -8.59 5.67 -11.43
CA LEU A 230 -8.07 6.71 -12.31
C LEU A 230 -7.27 7.71 -11.46
N MET A 231 -5.99 7.87 -11.76
CA MET A 231 -5.13 8.83 -11.09
C MET A 231 -5.43 10.26 -11.54
N SER A 232 -5.17 11.25 -10.68
CA SER A 232 -5.37 12.68 -11.00
C SER A 232 -4.39 13.17 -12.04
N ASP A 233 -3.13 12.74 -11.95
CA ASP A 233 -2.07 13.09 -12.90
C ASP A 233 -1.99 12.10 -14.06
N HIS A 234 -1.75 12.60 -15.24
CA HIS A 234 -1.49 11.84 -16.49
C HIS A 234 -2.55 10.84 -16.94
N GLY A 235 -3.74 10.82 -16.29
CA GLY A 235 -4.83 9.92 -16.70
C GLY A 235 -4.49 8.43 -16.61
N ILE A 236 -3.54 8.05 -15.75
CA ILE A 236 -3.19 6.64 -15.53
C ILE A 236 -4.41 5.93 -14.99
N ARG A 237 -4.86 4.90 -15.73
CA ARG A 237 -5.97 4.02 -15.36
C ARG A 237 -5.41 2.65 -14.99
N ALA A 238 -5.75 2.18 -13.82
CA ALA A 238 -5.52 0.80 -13.42
C ALA A 238 -6.86 0.08 -13.30
N VAL A 239 -6.91 -1.16 -13.78
CA VAL A 239 -8.07 -2.05 -13.66
C VAL A 239 -7.59 -3.34 -13.03
N LEU A 240 -8.28 -3.76 -11.98
CA LEU A 240 -8.01 -4.99 -11.25
C LEU A 240 -9.28 -5.85 -11.28
N GLU A 241 -9.14 -7.10 -11.71
CA GLU A 241 -10.23 -8.08 -11.77
C GLU A 241 -9.95 -9.21 -10.78
N ILE A 242 -10.88 -9.44 -9.87
CA ILE A 242 -10.74 -10.45 -8.82
C ILE A 242 -11.90 -11.40 -8.92
N SER A 243 -11.63 -12.62 -9.39
CA SER A 243 -12.60 -13.70 -9.42
C SER A 243 -12.53 -14.55 -8.16
N PHE A 244 -13.69 -14.86 -7.59
CA PHE A 244 -13.81 -15.79 -6.48
C PHE A 244 -13.97 -17.21 -7.02
N ARG A 245 -13.15 -18.13 -6.51
CA ARG A 245 -13.35 -19.54 -6.81
C ARG A 245 -14.56 -20.06 -6.02
N THR A 246 -15.42 -20.78 -6.70
CA THR A 246 -16.51 -21.57 -6.11
C THR A 246 -15.95 -22.81 -5.41
#